data_a239eea87dc1530e81479718bdb1f345
#
_entry.id   a239eea87dc1530e81479718bdb1f345
#
_cell.length_a   1.000
_cell.length_b   1.000
_cell.length_c   1.000
_cell.angle_alpha   90.00
_cell.angle_beta   90.00
_cell.angle_gamma   90.00
#
_symmetry.space_group_name_H-M   'P 1'
#
loop_
_entity.id
_entity.type
_entity.pdbx_description
1 polymer ?
#
loop_
_entity_poly.entity_id
_entity_poly.type
_entity_poly.pdbx_seq_one_letter_code
_entity_poly.pdbx_strand_id
1 'polypeptide(L)'
;KCDEVEQAKVQSGELKKPKLRKKLAKTLATVRPQLTNAGSDAYNAGNYANALKFFGLYVDAPQNPLFADEDAVKNDTLTPLIANYAALAANSLKDNAAVIKYATIGKEHKEEGYRSLMCLAEAYGKGETPDSAKWLTTIQEGVEKFPSQEYFIGNLMDYYIQKGKID
;
A
#
# COMPACT_ATOMS: atom_id res chain seq x y z
N LYS A 1 9.31 2.23 22.99
CA LYS A 1 9.85 2.29 24.38
C LYS A 1 11.33 2.73 24.44
N CYS A 2 12.28 2.03 23.77
CA CYS A 2 13.71 2.42 23.86
C CYS A 2 13.98 3.79 23.22
N ASP A 3 13.38 4.10 22.09
CA ASP A 3 13.48 5.40 21.42
C ASP A 3 12.87 6.54 22.26
N GLU A 4 11.71 6.32 22.87
CA GLU A 4 11.05 7.27 23.77
C GLU A 4 11.91 7.60 24.98
N VAL A 5 12.53 6.59 25.59
CA VAL A 5 13.45 6.78 26.74
C VAL A 5 14.70 7.57 26.32
N GLU A 6 15.27 7.29 25.14
CA GLU A 6 16.42 8.03 24.65
C GLU A 6 16.08 9.48 24.32
N GLN A 7 14.92 9.73 23.73
CA GLN A 7 14.44 11.08 23.45
C GLN A 7 14.20 11.88 24.76
N ALA A 8 13.60 11.26 25.76
CA ALA A 8 13.43 11.89 27.07
C ALA A 8 14.77 12.30 27.68
N LYS A 9 15.81 11.45 27.56
CA LYS A 9 17.18 11.76 28.03
C LYS A 9 17.86 12.86 27.22
N VAL A 10 17.55 13.01 25.93
CA VAL A 10 18.04 14.14 25.13
C VAL A 10 17.36 15.43 25.59
N GLN A 11 16.05 15.38 25.82
CA GLN A 11 15.24 16.53 26.26
C GLN A 11 15.66 16.98 27.68
N SER A 12 16.02 16.04 28.59
CA SER A 12 16.49 16.36 29.93
C SER A 12 17.96 16.86 29.95
N GLY A 13 18.68 16.81 28.82
CA GLY A 13 20.08 17.20 28.75
C GLY A 13 21.07 16.12 29.19
N GLU A 14 20.60 14.93 29.59
CA GLU A 14 21.45 13.80 29.95
C GLU A 14 22.24 13.25 28.77
N LEU A 15 21.67 13.36 27.56
CA LEU A 15 22.30 12.96 26.30
C LEU A 15 22.35 14.13 25.31
N LYS A 16 23.52 14.33 24.70
CA LYS A 16 23.67 15.38 23.66
C LYS A 16 22.95 15.09 22.37
N LYS A 17 22.73 13.83 22.04
CA LYS A 17 22.00 13.37 20.82
C LYS A 17 21.61 11.91 20.94
N PRO A 18 20.53 11.49 20.25
CA PRO A 18 20.10 10.10 20.25
C PRO A 18 21.11 9.23 19.49
N LYS A 19 21.64 8.21 20.14
CA LYS A 19 22.58 7.24 19.54
C LYS A 19 21.91 5.92 19.19
N LEU A 20 21.04 5.45 20.08
CA LEU A 20 20.35 4.18 19.95
C LEU A 20 19.34 4.21 18.79
N ARG A 21 18.60 5.32 18.65
CA ARG A 21 17.64 5.56 17.59
C ARG A 21 18.25 5.35 16.21
N LYS A 22 19.38 6.02 15.93
CA LYS A 22 20.07 5.90 14.64
C LYS A 22 20.56 4.47 14.37
N LYS A 23 21.12 3.79 15.39
CA LYS A 23 21.56 2.40 15.25
C LYS A 23 20.38 1.47 14.99
N LEU A 24 19.27 1.65 15.72
CA LEU A 24 18.06 0.86 15.58
C LEU A 24 17.42 1.07 14.19
N ALA A 25 17.29 2.32 13.74
CA ALA A 25 16.77 2.66 12.43
C ALA A 25 17.56 1.95 11.33
N LYS A 26 18.88 2.05 11.36
CA LYS A 26 19.75 1.40 10.38
C LYS A 26 19.63 -0.13 10.40
N THR A 27 19.59 -0.74 11.60
CA THR A 27 19.38 -2.20 11.72
C THR A 27 18.05 -2.62 11.17
N LEU A 28 16.95 -1.92 11.49
CA LEU A 28 15.61 -2.25 10.97
C LEU A 28 15.49 -2.00 9.47
N ALA A 29 16.12 -0.94 8.93
CA ALA A 29 16.19 -0.71 7.49
C ALA A 29 16.87 -1.89 6.78
N THR A 30 17.92 -2.47 7.35
CA THR A 30 18.63 -3.63 6.77
C THR A 30 17.78 -4.90 6.74
N VAL A 31 16.92 -5.11 7.74
CA VAL A 31 16.05 -6.31 7.80
C VAL A 31 14.67 -6.10 7.14
N ARG A 32 14.29 -4.86 6.85
CA ARG A 32 13.01 -4.52 6.22
C ARG A 32 12.70 -5.33 4.95
N PRO A 33 13.64 -5.59 4.04
CA PRO A 33 13.38 -6.42 2.84
C PRO A 33 12.91 -7.84 3.16
N GLN A 34 13.23 -8.39 4.33
CA GLN A 34 12.78 -9.73 4.72
C GLN A 34 11.25 -9.77 4.94
N LEU A 35 10.61 -8.63 5.20
CA LEU A 35 9.15 -8.53 5.29
C LEU A 35 8.46 -8.89 3.97
N THR A 36 9.10 -8.65 2.82
CA THR A 36 8.53 -9.00 1.53
C THR A 36 8.47 -10.51 1.34
N ASN A 37 9.53 -11.23 1.72
CA ASN A 37 9.56 -12.69 1.66
C ASN A 37 8.53 -13.30 2.62
N ALA A 38 8.52 -12.85 3.88
CA ALA A 38 7.54 -13.32 4.86
C ALA A 38 6.09 -13.02 4.43
N GLY A 39 5.85 -11.87 3.79
CA GLY A 39 4.56 -11.52 3.22
C GLY A 39 4.16 -12.43 2.07
N SER A 40 5.09 -12.73 1.15
CA SER A 40 4.86 -13.64 0.02
C SER A 40 4.60 -15.08 0.49
N ASP A 41 5.38 -15.58 1.43
CA ASP A 41 5.18 -16.91 2.00
C ASP A 41 3.81 -17.03 2.68
N ALA A 42 3.41 -16.02 3.45
CA ALA A 42 2.10 -15.98 4.09
C ALA A 42 0.97 -15.90 3.05
N TYR A 43 1.13 -15.10 2.00
CA TYR A 43 0.15 -14.99 0.92
C TYR A 43 -0.05 -16.31 0.19
N ASN A 44 1.04 -16.97 -0.19
CA ASN A 44 1.02 -18.27 -0.87
C ASN A 44 0.43 -19.40 0.01
N ALA A 45 0.58 -19.28 1.32
CA ALA A 45 -0.05 -20.19 2.30
C ALA A 45 -1.54 -19.86 2.56
N GLY A 46 -2.12 -18.85 1.89
CA GLY A 46 -3.50 -18.41 2.13
C GLY A 46 -3.68 -17.62 3.43
N ASN A 47 -2.60 -17.30 4.15
CA ASN A 47 -2.66 -16.52 5.39
C ASN A 47 -2.60 -15.02 5.07
N TYR A 48 -3.69 -14.51 4.49
CA TYR A 48 -3.79 -13.12 4.02
C TYR A 48 -3.65 -12.09 5.15
N ALA A 49 -4.05 -12.43 6.38
CA ALA A 49 -3.89 -11.54 7.53
C ALA A 49 -2.41 -11.28 7.85
N ASN A 50 -1.58 -12.33 7.86
CA ASN A 50 -0.15 -12.18 8.05
C ASN A 50 0.52 -11.54 6.82
N ALA A 51 0.09 -11.88 5.60
CA ALA A 51 0.57 -11.24 4.38
C ALA A 51 0.34 -9.72 4.42
N LEU A 52 -0.88 -9.29 4.70
CA LEU A 52 -1.23 -7.88 4.86
C LEU A 52 -0.38 -7.20 5.96
N LYS A 53 -0.18 -7.87 7.08
CA LYS A 53 0.65 -7.35 8.17
C LYS A 53 2.09 -7.11 7.73
N PHE A 54 2.73 -8.09 7.08
CA PHE A 54 4.13 -7.98 6.66
C PHE A 54 4.32 -6.97 5.54
N PHE A 55 3.50 -7.01 4.50
CA PHE A 55 3.54 -6.03 3.42
C PHE A 55 3.21 -4.61 3.93
N GLY A 56 2.21 -4.49 4.81
CA GLY A 56 1.84 -3.22 5.42
C GLY A 56 2.97 -2.62 6.25
N LEU A 57 3.66 -3.41 7.08
CA LEU A 57 4.84 -2.95 7.81
C LEU A 57 5.95 -2.44 6.88
N TYR A 58 6.13 -3.10 5.73
CA TYR A 58 7.09 -2.65 4.72
C TYR A 58 6.71 -1.29 4.14
N VAL A 59 5.46 -1.14 3.71
CA VAL A 59 4.92 0.05 3.04
C VAL A 59 4.83 1.24 3.99
N ASP A 60 4.47 0.99 5.24
CA ASP A 60 4.28 2.05 6.25
C ASP A 60 5.61 2.54 6.87
N ALA A 61 6.71 1.80 6.70
CA ALA A 61 8.01 2.15 7.27
C ALA A 61 8.48 3.59 6.94
N PRO A 62 8.36 4.10 5.69
CA PRO A 62 8.76 5.46 5.36
C PRO A 62 8.02 6.55 6.15
N GLN A 63 6.81 6.26 6.63
CA GLN A 63 6.00 7.19 7.42
C GLN A 63 6.40 7.20 8.91
N ASN A 64 7.20 6.23 9.35
CA ASN A 64 7.61 6.15 10.74
C ASN A 64 8.76 7.11 11.02
N PRO A 65 8.64 8.00 12.04
CA PRO A 65 9.67 8.97 12.38
C PRO A 65 11.05 8.34 12.71
N LEU A 66 11.09 7.04 13.03
CA LEU A 66 12.33 6.31 13.24
C LEU A 66 13.22 6.31 12.00
N PHE A 67 12.62 6.28 10.80
CA PHE A 67 13.32 6.22 9.51
C PHE A 67 13.48 7.59 8.85
N ALA A 68 13.24 8.69 9.56
CA ALA A 68 13.31 10.03 8.99
C ALA A 68 14.65 10.36 8.31
N ASP A 69 15.74 9.78 8.79
CA ASP A 69 17.11 9.96 8.28
C ASP A 69 17.61 8.76 7.46
N GLU A 70 16.75 7.78 7.15
CA GLU A 70 17.12 6.58 6.40
C GLU A 70 16.65 6.69 4.93
N ASP A 71 17.49 7.25 4.07
CA ASP A 71 17.17 7.50 2.65
C ASP A 71 16.81 6.23 1.88
N ALA A 72 17.44 5.09 2.20
CA ALA A 72 17.12 3.80 1.61
C ALA A 72 15.67 3.33 1.90
N VAL A 73 15.05 3.81 2.97
CA VAL A 73 13.66 3.52 3.30
C VAL A 73 12.73 4.54 2.64
N LYS A 74 13.09 5.83 2.68
CA LYS A 74 12.25 6.93 2.17
C LYS A 74 12.14 6.94 0.64
N ASN A 75 13.22 6.62 -0.05
CA ASN A 75 13.31 6.66 -1.51
C ASN A 75 13.22 5.26 -2.15
N ASP A 76 12.60 4.32 -1.46
CA ASP A 76 12.48 2.95 -1.92
C ASP A 76 11.47 2.82 -3.08
N THR A 77 11.99 2.45 -4.24
CA THR A 77 11.21 2.29 -5.47
C THR A 77 10.35 1.04 -5.51
N LEU A 78 10.56 0.09 -4.58
CA LEU A 78 9.74 -1.12 -4.46
C LEU A 78 8.45 -0.88 -3.67
N THR A 79 8.34 0.23 -2.96
CA THR A 79 7.16 0.54 -2.14
C THR A 79 5.85 0.43 -2.91
N PRO A 80 5.67 0.93 -4.14
CA PRO A 80 4.42 0.76 -4.89
C PRO A 80 4.12 -0.72 -5.22
N LEU A 81 5.13 -1.51 -5.56
CA LEU A 81 4.94 -2.94 -5.82
C LEU A 81 4.47 -3.69 -4.57
N ILE A 82 5.11 -3.45 -3.44
CA ILE A 82 4.75 -4.12 -2.18
C ILE A 82 3.38 -3.63 -1.68
N ALA A 83 3.03 -2.37 -1.92
CA ALA A 83 1.70 -1.85 -1.64
C ALA A 83 0.61 -2.53 -2.49
N ASN A 84 0.92 -2.88 -3.75
CA ASN A 84 0.03 -3.67 -4.58
C ASN A 84 -0.25 -5.05 -3.95
N TYR A 85 0.78 -5.75 -3.46
CA TYR A 85 0.58 -7.04 -2.76
C TYR A 85 -0.17 -6.88 -1.43
N ALA A 86 0.06 -5.80 -0.69
CA ALA A 86 -0.73 -5.49 0.51
C ALA A 86 -2.21 -5.28 0.18
N ALA A 87 -2.52 -4.57 -0.92
CA ALA A 87 -3.88 -4.34 -1.39
C ALA A 87 -4.57 -5.66 -1.81
N LEU A 88 -3.87 -6.56 -2.49
CA LEU A 88 -4.38 -7.88 -2.86
C LEU A 88 -4.69 -8.74 -1.62
N ALA A 89 -3.82 -8.71 -0.61
CA ALA A 89 -4.06 -9.41 0.64
C ALA A 89 -5.27 -8.83 1.40
N ALA A 90 -5.39 -7.50 1.44
CA ALA A 90 -6.53 -6.80 2.03
C ALA A 90 -7.84 -7.11 1.30
N ASN A 91 -7.82 -7.18 -0.03
CA ASN A 91 -8.98 -7.53 -0.85
C ASN A 91 -9.45 -8.97 -0.57
N SER A 92 -8.52 -9.91 -0.41
CA SER A 92 -8.83 -11.29 -0.02
C SER A 92 -9.49 -11.39 1.38
N LEU A 93 -9.20 -10.43 2.27
CA LEU A 93 -9.82 -10.30 3.59
C LEU A 93 -11.13 -9.50 3.58
N LYS A 94 -11.48 -8.87 2.45
CA LYS A 94 -12.57 -7.90 2.31
C LYS A 94 -12.41 -6.68 3.25
N ASP A 95 -11.18 -6.33 3.58
CA ASP A 95 -10.84 -5.13 4.35
C ASP A 95 -10.74 -3.92 3.41
N ASN A 96 -11.87 -3.30 3.13
CA ASN A 96 -11.95 -2.17 2.19
C ASN A 96 -11.11 -0.97 2.64
N ALA A 97 -10.94 -0.74 3.94
CA ALA A 97 -10.12 0.36 4.45
C ALA A 97 -8.64 0.13 4.13
N ALA A 98 -8.15 -1.09 4.37
CA ALA A 98 -6.78 -1.46 4.00
C ALA A 98 -6.59 -1.50 2.48
N VAL A 99 -7.57 -1.98 1.70
CA VAL A 99 -7.56 -1.91 0.22
C VAL A 99 -7.35 -0.47 -0.24
N ILE A 100 -8.18 0.46 0.19
CA ILE A 100 -8.08 1.87 -0.22
C ILE A 100 -6.71 2.45 0.16
N LYS A 101 -6.24 2.18 1.39
CA LYS A 101 -4.93 2.65 1.86
C LYS A 101 -3.79 2.20 0.96
N TYR A 102 -3.67 0.89 0.75
CA TYR A 102 -2.49 0.34 0.06
C TYR A 102 -2.62 0.40 -1.46
N ALA A 103 -3.81 0.21 -2.02
CA ALA A 103 -4.01 0.29 -3.45
C ALA A 103 -3.81 1.70 -4.01
N THR A 104 -4.07 2.75 -3.22
CA THR A 104 -3.76 4.14 -3.61
C THR A 104 -2.25 4.35 -3.83
N ILE A 105 -1.40 3.63 -3.10
CA ILE A 105 0.05 3.64 -3.30
C ILE A 105 0.42 2.68 -4.43
N GLY A 106 -0.15 1.49 -4.44
CA GLY A 106 0.19 0.40 -5.36
C GLY A 106 -0.14 0.72 -6.83
N LYS A 107 -1.17 1.53 -7.09
CA LYS A 107 -1.55 1.95 -8.46
C LYS A 107 -0.48 2.76 -9.20
N GLU A 108 0.51 3.28 -8.48
CA GLU A 108 1.63 4.00 -9.07
C GLU A 108 2.74 3.07 -9.63
N HIS A 109 2.65 1.77 -9.41
CA HIS A 109 3.57 0.82 -10.03
C HIS A 109 3.26 0.66 -11.52
N LYS A 110 4.27 0.88 -12.38
CA LYS A 110 4.10 0.99 -13.84
C LYS A 110 3.49 -0.25 -14.50
N GLU A 111 3.88 -1.43 -14.06
CA GLU A 111 3.47 -2.69 -14.69
C GLU A 111 2.31 -3.37 -13.95
N GLU A 112 2.35 -3.40 -12.62
CA GLU A 112 1.41 -4.15 -11.79
C GLU A 112 0.32 -3.28 -11.14
N GLY A 113 0.37 -1.96 -11.31
CA GLY A 113 -0.57 -1.01 -10.69
C GLY A 113 -2.02 -1.22 -11.10
N TYR A 114 -2.27 -1.87 -12.24
CA TYR A 114 -3.61 -2.24 -12.67
C TYR A 114 -4.35 -3.10 -11.64
N ARG A 115 -3.66 -3.99 -10.93
CA ARG A 115 -4.26 -4.83 -9.89
C ARG A 115 -4.76 -4.00 -8.72
N SER A 116 -4.00 -2.99 -8.32
CA SER A 116 -4.43 -2.04 -7.29
C SER A 116 -5.63 -1.23 -7.74
N LEU A 117 -5.69 -0.78 -9.00
CA LEU A 117 -6.88 -0.10 -9.54
C LEU A 117 -8.09 -1.01 -9.59
N MET A 118 -7.94 -2.30 -9.91
CA MET A 118 -9.04 -3.27 -9.83
C MET A 118 -9.54 -3.43 -8.39
N CYS A 119 -8.65 -3.55 -7.41
CA CYS A 119 -9.03 -3.62 -5.99
C CYS A 119 -9.76 -2.34 -5.53
N LEU A 120 -9.29 -1.15 -5.95
CA LEU A 120 -9.96 0.12 -5.66
C LEU A 120 -11.36 0.18 -6.28
N ALA A 121 -11.50 -0.25 -7.54
CA ALA A 121 -12.79 -0.29 -8.21
C ALA A 121 -13.77 -1.22 -7.48
N GLU A 122 -13.31 -2.39 -7.03
CA GLU A 122 -14.14 -3.29 -6.22
C GLU A 122 -14.53 -2.66 -4.88
N ALA A 123 -13.57 -2.05 -4.17
CA ALA A 123 -13.82 -1.42 -2.88
C ALA A 123 -14.82 -0.26 -2.99
N TYR A 124 -14.73 0.56 -4.05
CA TYR A 124 -15.66 1.67 -4.28
C TYR A 124 -17.00 1.22 -4.88
N GLY A 125 -17.02 0.16 -5.69
CA GLY A 125 -18.24 -0.31 -6.33
C GLY A 125 -19.09 -1.24 -5.47
N LYS A 126 -18.44 -2.06 -4.63
CA LYS A 126 -19.09 -3.15 -3.86
C LYS A 126 -18.86 -3.04 -2.35
N GLY A 127 -18.23 -1.98 -1.86
CA GLY A 127 -17.99 -1.77 -0.44
C GLY A 127 -19.29 -1.51 0.36
N GLU A 128 -19.18 -1.42 1.67
CA GLU A 128 -20.33 -1.14 2.55
C GLU A 128 -21.04 0.19 2.21
N THR A 129 -20.28 1.17 1.73
CA THR A 129 -20.78 2.47 1.25
C THR A 129 -20.27 2.72 -0.16
N PRO A 130 -20.98 2.22 -1.20
CA PRO A 130 -20.54 2.39 -2.58
C PRO A 130 -20.39 3.86 -2.97
N ASP A 131 -19.28 4.19 -3.64
CA ASP A 131 -18.98 5.51 -4.17
C ASP A 131 -18.84 5.44 -5.69
N SER A 132 -19.95 5.63 -6.38
CA SER A 132 -20.00 5.53 -7.85
C SER A 132 -19.10 6.55 -8.56
N ALA A 133 -18.85 7.73 -7.94
CA ALA A 133 -17.98 8.73 -8.53
C ALA A 133 -16.51 8.30 -8.47
N LYS A 134 -16.06 7.81 -7.31
CA LYS A 134 -14.70 7.28 -7.17
C LYS A 134 -14.51 6.00 -7.98
N TRP A 135 -15.52 5.13 -8.03
CA TRP A 135 -15.48 3.95 -8.89
C TRP A 135 -15.23 4.34 -10.36
N LEU A 136 -16.03 5.27 -10.90
CA LEU A 136 -15.91 5.71 -12.29
C LEU A 136 -14.54 6.34 -12.56
N THR A 137 -14.07 7.22 -11.67
CA THR A 137 -12.74 7.84 -11.79
C THR A 137 -11.64 6.78 -11.79
N THR A 138 -11.76 5.75 -10.95
CA THR A 138 -10.78 4.64 -10.88
C THR A 138 -10.79 3.82 -12.17
N ILE A 139 -11.96 3.53 -12.73
CA ILE A 139 -12.09 2.83 -14.03
C ILE A 139 -11.46 3.66 -15.15
N GLN A 140 -11.74 4.97 -15.21
CA GLN A 140 -11.15 5.87 -16.21
C GLN A 140 -9.63 5.95 -16.10
N GLU A 141 -9.10 6.04 -14.89
CA GLU A 141 -7.64 5.99 -14.63
C GLU A 141 -7.04 4.66 -15.12
N GLY A 142 -7.76 3.55 -14.93
CA GLY A 142 -7.34 2.24 -15.42
C GLY A 142 -7.28 2.15 -16.93
N VAL A 143 -8.26 2.70 -17.65
CA VAL A 143 -8.24 2.79 -19.12
C VAL A 143 -7.06 3.61 -19.61
N GLU A 144 -6.76 4.73 -18.95
CA GLU A 144 -5.68 5.63 -19.34
C GLU A 144 -4.29 5.02 -19.09
N LYS A 145 -4.05 4.49 -17.89
CA LYS A 145 -2.73 3.99 -17.50
C LYS A 145 -2.46 2.58 -18.02
N PHE A 146 -3.48 1.75 -18.20
CA PHE A 146 -3.37 0.33 -18.54
C PHE A 146 -4.35 -0.05 -19.67
N PRO A 147 -4.21 0.53 -20.87
CA PRO A 147 -5.18 0.34 -21.97
C PRO A 147 -5.27 -1.10 -22.49
N SER A 148 -4.30 -1.96 -22.17
CA SER A 148 -4.34 -3.38 -22.52
C SER A 148 -5.17 -4.24 -21.56
N GLN A 149 -5.64 -3.67 -20.44
CA GLN A 149 -6.41 -4.40 -19.44
C GLN A 149 -7.92 -4.28 -19.75
N GLU A 150 -8.48 -5.31 -20.36
CA GLU A 150 -9.89 -5.40 -20.78
C GLU A 150 -10.89 -5.11 -19.65
N TYR A 151 -10.53 -5.40 -18.40
CA TYR A 151 -11.34 -5.13 -17.23
C TYR A 151 -11.85 -3.68 -17.18
N PHE A 152 -10.96 -2.71 -17.40
CA PHE A 152 -11.34 -1.29 -17.29
C PHE A 152 -12.21 -0.84 -18.45
N ILE A 153 -11.85 -1.24 -19.67
CA ILE A 153 -12.61 -0.89 -20.87
C ILE A 153 -14.03 -1.50 -20.79
N GLY A 154 -14.15 -2.78 -20.44
CA GLY A 154 -15.42 -3.47 -20.29
C GLY A 154 -16.34 -2.78 -19.27
N ASN A 155 -15.81 -2.51 -18.06
CA ASN A 155 -16.60 -1.82 -17.03
C ASN A 155 -17.00 -0.39 -17.44
N LEU A 156 -16.15 0.34 -18.18
CA LEU A 156 -16.47 1.68 -18.65
C LEU A 156 -17.58 1.64 -19.74
N MET A 157 -17.50 0.69 -20.65
CA MET A 157 -18.51 0.49 -21.68
C MET A 157 -19.87 0.14 -21.05
N ASP A 158 -19.90 -0.84 -20.15
CA ASP A 158 -21.12 -1.25 -19.43
C ASP A 158 -21.77 -0.07 -18.70
N TYR A 159 -20.95 0.77 -18.05
CA TYR A 159 -21.44 1.97 -17.39
C TYR A 159 -22.13 2.94 -18.35
N TYR A 160 -21.54 3.22 -19.52
CA TYR A 160 -22.14 4.15 -20.48
C TYR A 160 -23.36 3.57 -21.20
N ILE A 161 -23.38 2.27 -21.51
CA ILE A 161 -24.57 1.58 -22.04
C ILE A 161 -25.73 1.71 -21.05
N GLN A 162 -25.51 1.40 -19.77
CA GLN A 162 -26.55 1.53 -18.74
C GLN A 162 -27.05 2.97 -18.56
N LYS A 163 -26.23 3.97 -18.87
CA LYS A 163 -26.63 5.38 -18.86
C LYS A 163 -27.28 5.85 -20.15
N GLY A 164 -27.45 4.97 -21.15
CA GLY A 164 -28.05 5.32 -22.46
C GLY A 164 -27.18 6.32 -23.22
N LYS A 165 -25.86 6.31 -23.03
CA LYS A 165 -24.93 7.20 -23.72
C LYS A 165 -24.22 6.55 -24.92
N ILE A 166 -24.39 5.26 -25.08
CA ILE A 166 -23.89 4.45 -26.20
C ILE A 166 -25.02 3.48 -26.56
N ASP A 167 -25.44 3.46 -27.84
CA ASP A 167 -26.34 2.50 -28.40
C ASP A 167 -25.60 1.26 -28.92
#